data_fd984a92fa2b0c9c0d085897ebd520ae
#
_entry.id   fd984a92fa2b0c9c0d085897ebd520ae
#
_cell.length_a   1.000
_cell.length_b   1.000
_cell.length_c   1.000
_cell.angle_alpha   90.00
_cell.angle_beta   90.00
_cell.angle_gamma   90.00
#
_symmetry.space_group_name_H-M   'P 1'
#
loop_
_entity.id
_entity.type
_entity.pdbx_description
1 polymer ?
#
loop_
_entity_poly.entity_id
_entity_poly.type
_entity_poly.pdbx_seq_one_letter_code
_entity_poly.pdbx_strand_id
1 'polypeptide(L)'
;NGVQTAAEYYFGKDAKDLTVAESACIIAITNNPSLYNPKYDRTYTRKDGTTVTPRQLNKKRQELILDKMSKVINPDTGKPYLTKEECEAAKAEPLNFTDTSGDASELVKTDGIEINNWFVEQLIKDVTTDLAQAKSISYEAAQRLVNNSGYQIYCTMDPDIQKIAEDVYADLSNLNVHSAKGHQLQSGITIMDPYTGNIV
;
A
#
# COMPACT_ATOMS: atom_id res chain seq x y z
N ASN A 1 1.71 -2.17 -0.48
CA ASN A 1 1.39 -1.92 0.95
C ASN A 1 2.68 -1.55 1.69
N GLY A 2 2.65 -0.52 2.51
CA GLY A 2 3.78 -0.08 3.31
C GLY A 2 3.82 1.43 3.48
N VAL A 3 4.78 1.90 4.28
CA VAL A 3 4.91 3.34 4.57
C VAL A 3 5.26 4.15 3.31
N GLN A 4 6.05 3.61 2.40
CA GLN A 4 6.42 4.27 1.15
C GLN A 4 5.18 4.55 0.29
N THR A 5 4.37 3.53 0.01
CA THR A 5 3.11 3.68 -0.74
C THR A 5 2.14 4.65 -0.06
N ALA A 6 2.07 4.63 1.29
CA ALA A 6 1.25 5.58 2.04
C ALA A 6 1.77 7.02 1.92
N ALA A 7 3.09 7.23 1.97
CA ALA A 7 3.70 8.54 1.81
C ALA A 7 3.41 9.15 0.44
N GLU A 8 3.57 8.37 -0.60
CA GLU A 8 3.25 8.75 -1.98
C GLU A 8 1.76 9.07 -2.14
N TYR A 9 0.90 8.21 -1.60
CA TYR A 9 -0.56 8.38 -1.70
C TYR A 9 -1.08 9.60 -0.99
N TYR A 10 -0.72 9.76 0.26
CA TYR A 10 -1.29 10.84 1.06
C TYR A 10 -0.59 12.17 0.79
N PHE A 11 0.71 12.16 0.50
CA PHE A 11 1.53 13.37 0.47
C PHE A 11 2.35 13.57 -0.80
N GLY A 12 2.41 12.58 -1.71
CA GLY A 12 3.20 12.67 -2.94
C GLY A 12 4.71 12.74 -2.68
N LYS A 13 5.18 12.13 -1.60
CA LYS A 13 6.57 12.20 -1.12
C LYS A 13 7.13 10.80 -0.87
N ASP A 14 8.44 10.67 -0.93
CA ASP A 14 9.13 9.50 -0.37
C ASP A 14 8.93 9.43 1.15
N ALA A 15 8.89 8.21 1.70
CA ALA A 15 8.73 8.01 3.14
C ALA A 15 9.82 8.70 3.98
N LYS A 16 11.05 8.81 3.45
CA LYS A 16 12.18 9.51 4.10
C LYS A 16 11.99 11.02 4.19
N ASP A 17 11.15 11.60 3.33
CA ASP A 17 10.91 13.05 3.22
C ASP A 17 9.63 13.50 3.96
N LEU A 18 8.96 12.56 4.64
CA LEU A 18 7.80 12.87 5.48
C LEU A 18 8.19 13.70 6.68
N THR A 19 7.39 14.71 6.98
CA THR A 19 7.50 15.42 8.25
C THR A 19 7.02 14.53 9.41
N VAL A 20 7.32 14.95 10.63
CA VAL A 20 6.84 14.27 11.84
C VAL A 20 5.31 14.29 11.91
N ALA A 21 4.69 15.38 11.49
CA ALA A 21 3.24 15.53 11.44
C ALA A 21 2.61 14.59 10.41
N GLU A 22 3.19 14.48 9.21
CA GLU A 22 2.74 13.59 8.14
C GLU A 22 2.92 12.11 8.54
N SER A 23 4.05 11.76 9.14
CA SER A 23 4.31 10.41 9.66
C SER A 23 3.29 10.00 10.72
N ALA A 24 2.99 10.89 11.67
CA ALA A 24 1.98 10.64 12.70
C ALA A 24 0.57 10.52 12.11
N CYS A 25 0.26 11.24 11.02
CA CYS A 25 -0.99 11.11 10.28
C CYS A 25 -1.14 9.72 9.64
N ILE A 26 -0.09 9.21 8.99
CA ILE A 26 -0.09 7.86 8.39
C ILE A 26 -0.26 6.79 9.49
N ILE A 27 0.47 6.90 10.59
CA ILE A 27 0.33 5.98 11.73
C ILE A 27 -1.10 6.00 12.29
N ALA A 28 -1.75 7.16 12.32
CA ALA A 28 -3.12 7.27 12.79
C ALA A 28 -4.11 6.43 11.98
N ILE A 29 -3.86 6.24 10.68
CA ILE A 29 -4.73 5.46 9.77
C ILE A 29 -4.69 3.98 10.08
N THR A 30 -3.54 3.44 10.50
CA THR A 30 -3.32 1.99 10.64
C THR A 30 -4.28 1.29 11.59
N ASN A 31 -4.84 2.01 12.55
CA ASN A 31 -5.77 1.44 13.55
C ASN A 31 -7.13 1.05 12.95
N ASN A 32 -7.65 1.86 12.04
CA ASN A 32 -8.88 1.61 11.28
C ASN A 32 -8.88 2.47 10.02
N PRO A 33 -8.40 1.94 8.89
CA PRO A 33 -8.28 2.72 7.64
C PRO A 33 -9.60 3.31 7.15
N SER A 34 -10.72 2.61 7.32
CA SER A 34 -12.03 3.11 6.91
C SER A 34 -12.50 4.31 7.73
N LEU A 35 -12.07 4.41 9.00
CA LEU A 35 -12.50 5.46 9.92
C LEU A 35 -11.55 6.66 9.95
N TYR A 36 -10.25 6.42 9.78
CA TYR A 36 -9.20 7.43 9.96
C TYR A 36 -8.54 7.90 8.66
N ASN A 37 -9.04 7.47 7.48
CA ASN A 37 -8.49 7.94 6.21
C ASN A 37 -8.88 9.40 5.95
N PRO A 38 -7.94 10.36 5.98
CA PRO A 38 -8.23 11.79 5.89
C PRO A 38 -8.71 12.25 4.50
N LYS A 39 -8.60 11.37 3.49
CA LYS A 39 -9.08 11.62 2.11
C LYS A 39 -10.53 11.19 1.88
N TYR A 40 -11.13 10.45 2.82
CA TYR A 40 -12.52 10.05 2.65
C TYR A 40 -13.46 11.23 2.93
N ASP A 41 -14.31 11.51 1.94
CA ASP A 41 -15.41 12.48 2.06
C ASP A 41 -16.66 11.78 2.65
N ARG A 42 -16.57 11.50 3.95
CA ARG A 42 -17.66 10.85 4.71
C ARG A 42 -17.90 11.63 6.00
N THR A 43 -19.12 11.53 6.51
CA THR A 43 -19.50 12.12 7.80
C THR A 43 -20.09 11.03 8.69
N TYR A 44 -19.58 10.91 9.90
CA TYR A 44 -20.10 9.99 10.92
C TYR A 44 -20.88 10.78 11.98
N THR A 45 -22.08 10.32 12.30
CA THR A 45 -22.88 10.90 13.38
C THR A 45 -22.64 10.11 14.68
N ARG A 46 -22.23 10.80 15.72
CA ARG A 46 -22.05 10.24 17.07
C ARG A 46 -23.39 10.06 17.76
N LYS A 47 -23.39 9.31 18.87
CA LYS A 47 -24.59 9.08 19.71
C LYS A 47 -25.20 10.37 20.29
N ASP A 48 -24.38 11.40 20.46
CA ASP A 48 -24.78 12.73 20.93
C ASP A 48 -25.32 13.67 19.81
N GLY A 49 -25.45 13.15 18.57
CA GLY A 49 -25.91 13.89 17.42
C GLY A 49 -24.83 14.74 16.71
N THR A 50 -23.61 14.82 17.27
CA THR A 50 -22.52 15.56 16.61
C THR A 50 -21.96 14.77 15.42
N THR A 51 -21.56 15.50 14.37
CA THR A 51 -20.97 14.92 13.19
C THR A 51 -19.45 15.09 13.19
N VAL A 52 -18.73 14.09 12.69
CA VAL A 52 -17.27 14.12 12.56
C VAL A 52 -16.86 13.51 11.23
N THR A 53 -15.81 14.06 10.62
CA THR A 53 -15.20 13.51 9.41
C THR A 53 -14.02 12.61 9.75
N PRO A 54 -13.63 11.66 8.84
CA PRO A 54 -12.40 10.88 8.99
C PRO A 54 -11.17 11.76 9.20
N ARG A 55 -11.10 12.89 8.50
CA ARG A 55 -10.00 13.86 8.64
C ARG A 55 -9.90 14.44 10.06
N GLN A 56 -11.03 14.76 10.67
CA GLN A 56 -11.07 15.26 12.07
C GLN A 56 -10.70 14.15 13.07
N LEU A 57 -11.13 12.92 12.79
CA LEU A 57 -10.78 11.75 13.63
C LEU A 57 -9.29 11.41 13.51
N ASN A 58 -8.74 11.46 12.29
CA ASN A 58 -7.31 11.29 12.07
C ASN A 58 -6.50 12.35 12.82
N LYS A 59 -6.88 13.63 12.69
CA LYS A 59 -6.20 14.75 13.36
C LYS A 59 -6.12 14.54 14.88
N LYS A 60 -7.22 14.21 15.52
CA LYS A 60 -7.22 13.91 16.97
C LYS A 60 -6.29 12.77 17.33
N ARG A 61 -6.23 11.73 16.51
CA ARG A 61 -5.34 10.58 16.73
C ARG A 61 -3.88 10.93 16.47
N GLN A 62 -3.59 11.72 15.44
CA GLN A 62 -2.28 12.29 15.16
C GLN A 62 -1.73 13.06 16.36
N GLU A 63 -2.54 13.94 16.94
CA GLU A 63 -2.16 14.73 18.13
C GLU A 63 -1.86 13.84 19.33
N LEU A 64 -2.65 12.78 19.55
CA LEU A 64 -2.37 11.79 20.61
C LEU A 64 -1.05 11.04 20.39
N ILE A 65 -0.71 10.74 19.13
CA ILE A 65 0.57 10.10 18.79
C ILE A 65 1.72 11.05 19.08
N LEU A 66 1.63 12.30 18.65
CA LEU A 66 2.65 13.35 18.90
C LEU A 66 2.83 13.59 20.40
N ASP A 67 1.75 13.66 21.18
CA ASP A 67 1.80 13.75 22.64
C ASP A 67 2.52 12.58 23.30
N LYS A 68 2.34 11.36 22.77
CA LYS A 68 3.06 10.19 23.26
C LYS A 68 4.53 10.26 22.90
N MET A 69 4.88 10.69 21.69
CA MET A 69 6.28 10.86 21.26
C MET A 69 7.04 11.89 22.11
N SER A 70 6.35 12.92 22.60
CA SER A 70 6.97 13.90 23.51
C SER A 70 7.14 13.41 24.96
N LYS A 71 6.56 12.26 25.31
CA LYS A 71 6.62 11.68 26.68
C LYS A 71 7.48 10.42 26.75
N VAL A 72 7.51 9.66 25.65
CA VAL A 72 8.27 8.38 25.61
C VAL A 72 9.74 8.69 25.37
N ILE A 73 10.57 8.12 26.25
CA ILE A 73 12.02 8.26 26.17
C ILE A 73 12.57 7.29 25.12
N ASN A 74 13.34 7.82 24.20
CA ASN A 74 14.13 7.04 23.25
C ASN A 74 15.27 6.33 24.02
N PRO A 75 15.33 4.99 23.99
CA PRO A 75 16.32 4.24 24.75
C PRO A 75 17.77 4.51 24.29
N ASP A 76 17.97 4.90 23.04
CA ASP A 76 19.29 5.15 22.47
C ASP A 76 19.86 6.49 22.87
N THR A 77 18.99 7.49 23.06
CA THR A 77 19.41 8.89 23.33
C THR A 77 19.15 9.34 24.77
N GLY A 78 18.31 8.59 25.51
CA GLY A 78 17.85 8.98 26.85
C GLY A 78 16.97 10.23 26.91
N LYS A 79 16.49 10.72 25.75
CA LYS A 79 15.62 11.89 25.60
C LYS A 79 14.28 11.50 25.02
N PRO A 80 13.22 12.31 25.18
CA PRO A 80 11.98 12.11 24.44
C PRO A 80 12.21 12.07 22.93
N TYR A 81 11.36 11.35 22.19
CA TYR A 81 11.40 11.34 20.72
C TYR A 81 11.13 12.73 20.12
N LEU A 82 10.35 13.56 20.81
CA LEU A 82 10.09 14.96 20.44
C LEU A 82 10.22 15.84 21.69
N THR A 83 10.74 17.03 21.52
CA THR A 83 10.60 18.10 22.53
C THR A 83 9.15 18.58 22.55
N LYS A 84 8.78 19.37 23.57
CA LYS A 84 7.43 19.97 23.63
C LYS A 84 7.20 20.95 22.49
N GLU A 85 8.21 21.73 22.15
CA GLU A 85 8.19 22.71 21.08
C GLU A 85 7.99 22.04 19.73
N GLU A 86 8.73 20.97 19.44
CA GLU A 86 8.57 20.17 18.21
C GLU A 86 7.20 19.50 18.13
N CYS A 87 6.68 19.00 19.25
CA CYS A 87 5.36 18.42 19.33
C CYS A 87 4.26 19.44 18.98
N GLU A 88 4.30 20.63 19.57
CA GLU A 88 3.32 21.70 19.27
C GLU A 88 3.46 22.22 17.84
N ALA A 89 4.68 22.35 17.33
CA ALA A 89 4.92 22.72 15.93
C ALA A 89 4.32 21.67 14.96
N ALA A 90 4.55 20.38 15.22
CA ALA A 90 3.99 19.29 14.41
C ALA A 90 2.45 19.22 14.49
N LYS A 91 1.86 19.53 15.63
CA LYS A 91 0.39 19.62 15.74
C LYS A 91 -0.19 20.82 14.96
N ALA A 92 0.52 21.92 14.90
CA ALA A 92 0.11 23.14 14.19
C ALA A 92 0.37 23.04 12.68
N GLU A 93 1.20 22.10 12.23
CA GLU A 93 1.57 21.94 10.83
C GLU A 93 0.35 21.62 9.96
N PRO A 94 0.09 22.37 8.87
CA PRO A 94 -0.96 22.07 7.94
C PRO A 94 -0.55 20.84 7.09
N LEU A 95 -1.41 19.84 7.02
CA LEU A 95 -1.21 18.66 6.19
C LEU A 95 -1.78 18.89 4.79
N ASN A 96 -0.92 18.88 3.79
CA ASN A 96 -1.27 19.04 2.39
C ASN A 96 -1.38 17.65 1.74
N PHE A 97 -2.61 17.19 1.57
CA PHE A 97 -2.88 15.92 0.90
C PHE A 97 -2.86 16.07 -0.62
N THR A 98 -2.39 15.06 -1.33
CA THR A 98 -2.49 15.00 -2.78
C THR A 98 -3.95 14.98 -3.23
N ASP A 99 -4.26 15.60 -4.39
CA ASP A 99 -5.62 15.71 -4.93
C ASP A 99 -6.18 14.41 -5.53
N THR A 100 -5.44 13.32 -5.44
CA THR A 100 -5.93 12.01 -5.90
C THR A 100 -7.14 11.59 -5.08
N SER A 101 -8.32 11.91 -5.59
CA SER A 101 -9.64 11.48 -5.07
C SER A 101 -9.97 10.03 -5.45
N GLY A 102 -8.95 9.23 -5.79
CA GLY A 102 -9.08 7.82 -6.15
C GLY A 102 -9.20 6.93 -4.92
N ASP A 103 -9.97 5.86 -5.05
CA ASP A 103 -9.99 4.75 -4.10
C ASP A 103 -8.54 4.25 -3.95
N ALA A 104 -8.15 3.84 -2.73
CA ALA A 104 -6.81 3.28 -2.48
C ALA A 104 -6.48 2.07 -3.36
N SER A 105 -7.47 1.50 -4.03
CA SER A 105 -7.28 0.48 -5.08
C SER A 105 -6.66 1.02 -6.37
N GLU A 106 -6.75 2.36 -6.65
CA GLU A 106 -6.10 2.96 -7.83
C GLU A 106 -4.62 3.29 -7.62
N LEU A 107 -4.15 3.25 -6.38
CA LEU A 107 -2.76 3.59 -6.03
C LEU A 107 -1.78 2.45 -6.14
N VAL A 108 -2.28 1.34 -6.50
CA VAL A 108 -1.46 0.20 -6.88
C VAL A 108 -0.96 0.31 -8.33
N LYS A 109 -1.19 1.43 -8.96
CA LYS A 109 -0.51 1.82 -10.21
C LYS A 109 0.84 2.45 -9.92
N THR A 110 1.67 1.80 -9.11
CA THR A 110 3.10 2.02 -9.14
C THR A 110 3.65 1.28 -10.35
N ASP A 111 4.00 2.04 -11.36
CA ASP A 111 4.77 1.60 -12.54
C ASP A 111 4.18 0.44 -13.37
N GLY A 112 2.85 0.31 -13.45
CA GLY A 112 2.19 -0.66 -14.33
C GLY A 112 2.14 -2.09 -13.79
N ILE A 113 2.55 -2.33 -12.55
CA ILE A 113 2.38 -3.63 -11.90
C ILE A 113 1.09 -3.60 -11.08
N GLU A 114 0.01 -4.15 -11.60
CA GLU A 114 -1.17 -4.46 -10.79
C GLU A 114 -0.76 -5.48 -9.71
N ILE A 115 -1.13 -5.22 -8.44
CA ILE A 115 -0.85 -6.14 -7.31
C ILE A 115 -1.51 -7.52 -7.53
N ASN A 116 -2.46 -7.61 -8.46
CA ASN A 116 -3.19 -8.84 -8.78
C ASN A 116 -2.75 -9.47 -10.11
N ASN A 117 -1.55 -9.21 -10.58
CA ASN A 117 -0.98 -9.94 -11.70
C ASN A 117 -0.79 -11.41 -11.32
N TRP A 118 -1.34 -12.32 -12.11
CA TRP A 118 -1.26 -13.76 -11.88
C TRP A 118 0.17 -14.28 -11.69
N PHE A 119 1.13 -13.70 -12.40
CA PHE A 119 2.54 -14.03 -12.22
C PHE A 119 3.02 -13.70 -10.81
N VAL A 120 2.74 -12.49 -10.33
CA VAL A 120 3.16 -12.03 -9.00
C VAL A 120 2.46 -12.81 -7.89
N GLU A 121 1.18 -13.14 -8.05
CA GLU A 121 0.46 -13.97 -7.08
C GLU A 121 1.06 -15.38 -6.97
N GLN A 122 1.38 -16.00 -8.10
CA GLN A 122 2.03 -17.30 -8.10
C GLN A 122 3.45 -17.22 -7.52
N LEU A 123 4.22 -16.20 -7.90
CA LEU A 123 5.56 -15.97 -7.39
C LEU A 123 5.56 -15.85 -5.85
N ILE A 124 4.66 -15.05 -5.28
CA ILE A 124 4.56 -14.90 -3.82
C ILE A 124 4.22 -16.23 -3.16
N LYS A 125 3.34 -17.01 -3.76
CA LYS A 125 2.96 -18.34 -3.25
C LYS A 125 4.15 -19.31 -3.28
N ASP A 126 4.92 -19.34 -4.37
CA ASP A 126 6.08 -20.21 -4.53
C ASP A 126 7.18 -19.82 -3.53
N VAL A 127 7.54 -18.53 -3.48
CA VAL A 127 8.53 -18.01 -2.51
C VAL A 127 8.11 -18.30 -1.07
N THR A 128 6.83 -18.15 -0.74
CA THR A 128 6.32 -18.44 0.61
C THR A 128 6.45 -19.93 0.92
N THR A 129 6.14 -20.79 -0.05
CA THR A 129 6.25 -22.25 0.11
C THR A 129 7.71 -22.68 0.30
N ASP A 130 8.60 -22.18 -0.55
CA ASP A 130 10.04 -22.48 -0.47
C ASP A 130 10.63 -21.98 0.85
N LEU A 131 10.26 -20.78 1.29
CA LEU A 131 10.70 -20.22 2.56
C LEU A 131 10.20 -21.04 3.76
N ALA A 132 8.94 -21.52 3.70
CA ALA A 132 8.38 -22.39 4.73
C ALA A 132 9.15 -23.70 4.84
N GLN A 133 9.49 -24.31 3.71
CA GLN A 133 10.29 -25.53 3.66
C GLN A 133 11.73 -25.29 4.15
N ALA A 134 12.40 -24.27 3.63
CA ALA A 134 13.78 -23.95 3.96
C ALA A 134 13.99 -23.63 5.45
N LYS A 135 13.02 -22.97 6.07
CA LYS A 135 13.07 -22.60 7.50
C LYS A 135 12.33 -23.58 8.41
N SER A 136 11.70 -24.63 7.87
CA SER A 136 10.89 -25.59 8.63
C SER A 136 9.81 -24.90 9.50
N ILE A 137 9.12 -23.92 8.94
CA ILE A 137 8.05 -23.15 9.60
C ILE A 137 6.73 -23.34 8.86
N SER A 138 5.60 -22.91 9.48
CA SER A 138 4.31 -22.97 8.81
C SER A 138 4.22 -21.97 7.64
N TYR A 139 3.33 -22.24 6.70
CA TYR A 139 3.08 -21.36 5.56
C TYR A 139 2.70 -19.92 6.01
N GLU A 140 1.84 -19.80 7.04
CA GLU A 140 1.42 -18.52 7.58
C GLU A 140 2.57 -17.75 8.24
N ALA A 141 3.51 -18.45 8.87
CA ALA A 141 4.71 -17.84 9.44
C ALA A 141 5.65 -17.36 8.31
N ALA A 142 5.83 -18.15 7.27
CA ALA A 142 6.61 -17.77 6.08
C ALA A 142 5.97 -16.58 5.35
N GLN A 143 4.66 -16.55 5.19
CA GLN A 143 3.94 -15.45 4.57
C GLN A 143 4.13 -14.13 5.34
N ARG A 144 4.12 -14.18 6.67
CA ARG A 144 4.44 -12.99 7.49
C ARG A 144 5.86 -12.51 7.28
N LEU A 145 6.81 -13.42 7.13
CA LEU A 145 8.19 -13.06 6.83
C LEU A 145 8.32 -12.42 5.45
N VAL A 146 7.73 -13.02 4.40
CA VAL A 146 7.73 -12.44 3.04
C VAL A 146 7.17 -11.01 3.06
N ASN A 147 6.07 -10.78 3.78
CA ASN A 147 5.40 -9.49 3.78
C ASN A 147 6.07 -8.41 4.66
N ASN A 148 6.82 -8.81 5.71
CA ASN A 148 7.25 -7.85 6.74
C ASN A 148 8.77 -7.77 6.95
N SER A 149 9.57 -8.67 6.33
CA SER A 149 11.02 -8.73 6.61
C SER A 149 11.88 -8.02 5.57
N GLY A 150 11.27 -7.32 4.60
CA GLY A 150 12.02 -6.56 3.60
C GLY A 150 12.82 -7.41 2.62
N TYR A 151 12.36 -8.63 2.32
CA TYR A 151 12.98 -9.46 1.28
C TYR A 151 12.91 -8.78 -0.09
N GLN A 152 14.02 -8.82 -0.81
CA GLN A 152 14.06 -8.49 -2.23
C GLN A 152 13.91 -9.79 -3.02
N ILE A 153 12.87 -9.85 -3.85
CA ILE A 153 12.55 -11.04 -4.65
C ILE A 153 12.90 -10.72 -6.10
N TYR A 154 13.84 -11.45 -6.65
CA TYR A 154 14.23 -11.35 -8.06
C TYR A 154 13.48 -12.42 -8.84
N CYS A 155 12.83 -12.03 -9.93
CA CYS A 155 12.05 -12.93 -10.77
C CYS A 155 12.41 -12.75 -12.24
N THR A 156 11.87 -13.59 -13.08
CA THR A 156 12.10 -13.61 -14.53
C THR A 156 11.09 -12.80 -15.32
N MET A 157 10.08 -12.23 -14.68
CA MET A 157 9.08 -11.40 -15.34
C MET A 157 9.74 -10.18 -16.01
N ASP A 158 9.45 -9.99 -17.28
CA ASP A 158 9.83 -8.81 -18.04
C ASP A 158 8.68 -7.79 -17.98
N PRO A 159 8.88 -6.62 -17.33
CA PRO A 159 7.80 -5.63 -17.18
C PRO A 159 7.28 -5.08 -18.50
N ASP A 160 8.14 -4.98 -19.54
CA ASP A 160 7.75 -4.45 -20.84
C ASP A 160 6.87 -5.46 -21.58
N ILE A 161 7.22 -6.74 -21.55
CA ILE A 161 6.41 -7.83 -22.10
C ILE A 161 5.07 -7.93 -21.38
N GLN A 162 5.08 -7.87 -20.05
CA GLN A 162 3.86 -7.89 -19.24
C GLN A 162 2.94 -6.71 -19.61
N LYS A 163 3.48 -5.52 -19.69
CA LYS A 163 2.72 -4.33 -20.08
C LYS A 163 2.11 -4.45 -21.49
N ILE A 164 2.85 -4.94 -22.47
CA ILE A 164 2.33 -5.16 -23.83
C ILE A 164 1.17 -6.17 -23.79
N ALA A 165 1.30 -7.25 -23.02
CA ALA A 165 0.24 -8.23 -22.86
C ALA A 165 -1.02 -7.60 -22.24
N GLU A 166 -0.88 -6.82 -21.19
CA GLU A 166 -1.99 -6.10 -20.54
C GLU A 166 -2.67 -5.12 -21.49
N ASP A 167 -1.90 -4.31 -22.24
CA ASP A 167 -2.43 -3.35 -23.21
C ASP A 167 -3.24 -4.06 -24.33
N VAL A 168 -2.78 -5.22 -24.78
CA VAL A 168 -3.52 -6.04 -25.78
C VAL A 168 -4.83 -6.58 -25.19
N TYR A 169 -4.81 -7.02 -23.94
CA TYR A 169 -6.00 -7.57 -23.27
C TYR A 169 -6.97 -6.52 -22.75
N ALA A 170 -6.52 -5.28 -22.55
CA ALA A 170 -7.39 -4.16 -22.15
C ALA A 170 -8.44 -3.83 -23.22
N ASP A 171 -8.11 -4.04 -24.51
CA ASP A 171 -9.05 -3.86 -25.63
C ASP A 171 -9.21 -5.16 -26.43
N LEU A 172 -10.15 -5.98 -26.01
CA LEU A 172 -10.48 -7.24 -26.69
C LEU A 172 -11.19 -7.05 -28.05
N SER A 173 -11.54 -5.84 -28.43
CA SER A 173 -12.13 -5.53 -29.75
C SER A 173 -11.18 -5.87 -30.91
N ASN A 174 -9.88 -5.89 -30.65
CA ASN A 174 -8.83 -6.31 -31.59
C ASN A 174 -8.84 -7.83 -31.86
N LEU A 175 -9.45 -8.61 -30.97
CA LEU A 175 -9.64 -10.04 -31.17
C LEU A 175 -10.97 -10.25 -31.92
N ASN A 176 -10.91 -10.62 -33.18
CA ASN A 176 -12.09 -10.82 -34.04
C ASN A 176 -12.90 -12.08 -33.61
N VAL A 177 -13.16 -12.20 -32.29
CA VAL A 177 -13.85 -13.32 -31.66
C VAL A 177 -15.12 -12.80 -30.98
N HIS A 178 -16.27 -13.23 -31.46
CA HIS A 178 -17.56 -12.85 -30.90
C HIS A 178 -18.29 -14.09 -30.34
N SER A 179 -18.79 -13.95 -29.11
CA SER A 179 -19.67 -14.97 -28.55
C SER A 179 -21.07 -14.87 -29.16
N ALA A 180 -21.55 -15.95 -29.75
CA ALA A 180 -22.92 -16.02 -30.27
C ALA A 180 -24.01 -15.87 -29.17
N LYS A 181 -23.65 -16.01 -27.90
CA LYS A 181 -24.54 -15.92 -26.73
C LYS A 181 -24.27 -14.68 -25.86
N GLY A 182 -23.43 -13.74 -26.30
CA GLY A 182 -23.11 -12.54 -25.54
C GLY A 182 -22.26 -12.76 -24.28
N HIS A 183 -21.59 -13.90 -24.16
CA HIS A 183 -20.65 -14.13 -23.06
C HIS A 183 -19.39 -13.28 -23.25
N GLN A 184 -18.86 -12.74 -22.17
CA GLN A 184 -17.59 -12.05 -22.20
C GLN A 184 -16.46 -13.04 -22.50
N LEU A 185 -15.60 -12.69 -23.46
CA LEU A 185 -14.40 -13.47 -23.77
C LEU A 185 -13.48 -13.48 -22.55
N GLN A 186 -12.99 -14.67 -22.20
CA GLN A 186 -11.94 -14.84 -21.20
C GLN A 186 -10.76 -15.55 -21.86
N SER A 187 -9.56 -15.11 -21.53
CA SER A 187 -8.33 -15.67 -22.08
C SER A 187 -7.21 -15.62 -21.04
N GLY A 188 -6.23 -16.49 -21.20
CA GLY A 188 -4.99 -16.49 -20.42
C GLY A 188 -3.81 -16.69 -21.35
N ILE A 189 -2.72 -16.03 -21.08
CA ILE A 189 -1.48 -16.15 -21.83
C ILE A 189 -0.32 -16.48 -20.89
N THR A 190 0.57 -17.34 -21.35
CA THR A 190 1.88 -17.59 -20.71
C THR A 190 2.95 -17.42 -21.77
N ILE A 191 3.90 -16.53 -21.51
CA ILE A 191 5.02 -16.26 -22.43
C ILE A 191 6.26 -16.86 -21.80
N MET A 192 7.00 -17.63 -22.58
CA MET A 192 8.20 -18.34 -22.13
C MET A 192 9.37 -18.04 -23.08
N ASP A 193 10.53 -17.76 -22.52
CA ASP A 193 11.77 -17.72 -23.27
C ASP A 193 12.17 -19.15 -23.69
N PRO A 194 12.21 -19.46 -24.99
CA PRO A 194 12.48 -20.82 -25.46
C PRO A 194 13.93 -21.27 -25.21
N TYR A 195 14.85 -20.36 -24.94
CA TYR A 195 16.26 -20.67 -24.72
C TYR A 195 16.58 -20.96 -23.26
N THR A 196 15.90 -20.29 -22.34
CA THR A 196 16.12 -20.45 -20.91
C THR A 196 15.05 -21.29 -20.23
N GLY A 197 13.86 -21.36 -20.83
CA GLY A 197 12.67 -21.97 -20.23
C GLY A 197 12.00 -21.11 -19.16
N ASN A 198 12.45 -19.87 -18.99
CA ASN A 198 11.88 -18.95 -18.02
C ASN A 198 10.52 -18.42 -18.51
N ILE A 199 9.57 -18.32 -17.59
CA ILE A 199 8.34 -17.54 -17.81
C ILE A 199 8.67 -16.06 -17.61
N VAL A 200 8.33 -15.25 -18.59
CA VAL A 200 8.68 -13.82 -18.65
C VAL A 200 7.43 -12.96 -18.56
#